data_a43f42c1207b154e6298e88e7b765d15
#
_entry.id   a43f42c1207b154e6298e88e7b765d15
#
_cell.length_a   1.000
_cell.length_b   1.000
_cell.length_c   1.000
_cell.angle_alpha   90.00
_cell.angle_beta   90.00
_cell.angle_gamma   90.00
#
_symmetry.space_group_name_H-M   'P 1'
#
loop_
_entity.id
_entity.type
_entity.pdbx_description
1 polymer ?
#
loop_
_entity_poly.entity_id
_entity_poly.type
_entity_poly.pdbx_seq_one_letter_code
_entity_poly.pdbx_strand_id
1 'polypeptide(L)'
;MVALSFYIMYPLFYYYTRKESRYHKVAKLRKIWCDIGFILGFYSYSAEYEVDVDFSKPMIIVANHTSYLDTPLICTIISGNYHFMGKVELLKNPVLKLFFQTIDVPVDRSNRIASYRALKKVEENIHKGFSLILYPEGTMSKNPPEMGEFKAGAFKLAVDTKVPILPISFLNNYKLMKGSGLKYGSRPGIMRAFVHKPIETSNLSTPEELENLSKQIFETLKSKL
;
A
#
# COMPACT_ATOMS: atom_id res chain seq x y z
N MET A 1 -15.56 2.36 -16.08
CA MET A 1 -16.46 2.07 -14.94
C MET A 1 -15.85 2.52 -13.60
N VAL A 2 -14.68 2.04 -13.17
CA VAL A 2 -14.06 2.44 -11.88
C VAL A 2 -13.76 3.95 -11.79
N ALA A 3 -13.28 4.57 -12.87
CA ALA A 3 -13.09 6.02 -12.91
C ALA A 3 -14.43 6.80 -12.79
N LEU A 4 -15.50 6.29 -13.39
CA LEU A 4 -16.82 6.92 -13.28
C LEU A 4 -17.34 6.86 -11.84
N SER A 5 -17.20 5.72 -11.16
CA SER A 5 -17.59 5.61 -9.73
C SER A 5 -16.77 6.55 -8.85
N PHE A 6 -15.50 6.81 -9.17
CA PHE A 6 -14.70 7.82 -8.48
C PHE A 6 -15.32 9.22 -8.61
N TYR A 7 -15.72 9.62 -9.84
CA TYR A 7 -16.30 10.96 -10.04
C TYR A 7 -17.67 11.13 -9.35
N ILE A 8 -18.46 10.06 -9.24
CA ILE A 8 -19.69 10.08 -8.43
C ILE A 8 -19.37 10.30 -6.95
N MET A 9 -18.32 9.67 -6.44
CA MET A 9 -17.88 9.81 -5.04
C MET A 9 -16.96 11.01 -4.80
N TYR A 10 -16.53 11.72 -5.86
CA TYR A 10 -15.58 12.82 -5.78
C TYR A 10 -15.96 13.92 -4.78
N PRO A 11 -17.23 14.39 -4.70
CA PRO A 11 -17.59 15.40 -3.71
C PRO A 11 -17.31 14.97 -2.27
N LEU A 12 -17.54 13.67 -1.94
CA LEU A 12 -17.24 13.12 -0.61
C LEU A 12 -15.74 13.04 -0.37
N PHE A 13 -14.97 12.51 -1.33
CA PHE A 13 -13.51 12.50 -1.22
C PHE A 13 -12.94 13.89 -1.06
N TYR A 14 -13.39 14.85 -1.88
CA TYR A 14 -12.96 16.24 -1.80
C TYR A 14 -13.25 16.85 -0.44
N TYR A 15 -14.45 16.65 0.10
CA TYR A 15 -14.84 17.16 1.41
C TYR A 15 -13.99 16.57 2.55
N TYR A 16 -13.75 15.25 2.54
CA TYR A 16 -13.01 14.59 3.61
C TYR A 16 -11.50 14.77 3.51
N THR A 17 -10.95 14.99 2.33
CA THR A 17 -9.50 15.23 2.14
C THR A 17 -9.09 16.68 2.40
N ARG A 18 -10.01 17.61 2.62
CA ARG A 18 -9.68 19.03 2.87
C ARG A 18 -9.22 19.34 4.29
N LYS A 19 -9.50 18.47 5.25
CA LYS A 19 -9.11 18.65 6.66
C LYS A 19 -8.50 17.35 7.20
N GLU A 20 -7.31 17.45 7.76
CA GLU A 20 -6.56 16.31 8.32
C GLU A 20 -7.39 15.56 9.38
N SER A 21 -8.14 16.27 10.23
CA SER A 21 -9.04 15.69 11.23
C SER A 21 -10.13 14.77 10.67
N ARG A 22 -10.35 14.78 9.35
CA ARG A 22 -11.36 13.96 8.66
C ARG A 22 -10.76 12.76 7.92
N TYR A 23 -9.43 12.62 7.89
CA TYR A 23 -8.75 11.58 7.09
C TYR A 23 -9.14 10.16 7.48
N HIS A 24 -9.53 9.93 8.73
CA HIS A 24 -10.04 8.64 9.19
C HIS A 24 -11.27 8.15 8.39
N LYS A 25 -12.03 9.05 7.76
CA LYS A 25 -13.18 8.71 6.91
C LYS A 25 -12.75 8.36 5.48
N VAL A 26 -11.56 8.83 5.06
CA VAL A 26 -11.05 8.56 3.70
C VAL A 26 -10.76 7.07 3.51
N ALA A 27 -10.23 6.38 4.53
CA ALA A 27 -10.00 4.94 4.47
C ALA A 27 -11.29 4.16 4.20
N LYS A 28 -12.38 4.51 4.92
CA LYS A 28 -13.70 3.89 4.71
C LYS A 28 -14.25 4.17 3.31
N LEU A 29 -14.10 5.40 2.81
CA LEU A 29 -14.53 5.75 1.46
C LEU A 29 -13.70 5.03 0.38
N ARG A 30 -12.38 4.88 0.58
CA ARG A 30 -11.53 4.10 -0.32
C ARG A 30 -11.99 2.64 -0.38
N LYS A 31 -12.29 2.04 0.78
CA LYS A 31 -12.83 0.67 0.82
C LYS A 31 -14.12 0.56 0.01
N ILE A 32 -15.10 1.42 0.26
CA ILE A 32 -16.38 1.42 -0.47
C ILE A 32 -16.15 1.58 -1.99
N TRP A 33 -15.27 2.51 -2.37
CA TRP A 33 -14.96 2.72 -3.78
C TRP A 33 -14.28 1.50 -4.43
N CYS A 34 -13.36 0.85 -3.72
CA CYS A 34 -12.70 -0.37 -4.19
C CYS A 34 -13.70 -1.53 -4.29
N ASP A 35 -14.57 -1.71 -3.30
CA ASP A 35 -15.63 -2.74 -3.32
C ASP A 35 -16.58 -2.54 -4.52
N ILE A 36 -17.01 -1.30 -4.79
CA ILE A 36 -17.77 -0.98 -6.01
C ILE A 36 -16.98 -1.35 -7.27
N GLY A 37 -15.70 -1.00 -7.33
CA GLY A 37 -14.83 -1.34 -8.45
C GLY A 37 -14.70 -2.85 -8.66
N PHE A 38 -14.63 -3.62 -7.59
CA PHE A 38 -14.57 -5.08 -7.64
C PHE A 38 -15.88 -5.70 -8.13
N ILE A 39 -17.03 -5.25 -7.61
CA ILE A 39 -18.34 -5.71 -8.09
C ILE A 39 -18.50 -5.44 -9.59
N LEU A 40 -18.16 -4.22 -10.04
CA LEU A 40 -18.25 -3.82 -11.44
C LEU A 40 -17.26 -4.57 -12.34
N GLY A 41 -16.14 -5.05 -11.80
CA GLY A 41 -15.12 -5.84 -12.50
C GLY A 41 -15.34 -7.35 -12.40
N PHE A 42 -16.40 -7.79 -11.73
CA PHE A 42 -16.67 -9.20 -11.43
C PHE A 42 -15.54 -9.86 -10.62
N TYR A 43 -14.94 -9.10 -9.70
CA TYR A 43 -13.98 -9.60 -8.74
C TYR A 43 -14.63 -9.81 -7.37
N SER A 44 -14.17 -10.84 -6.68
CA SER A 44 -14.32 -11.00 -5.24
C SER A 44 -12.95 -11.13 -4.59
N TYR A 45 -12.88 -11.12 -3.27
CA TYR A 45 -11.61 -11.28 -2.58
C TYR A 45 -11.75 -12.12 -1.31
N SER A 46 -10.63 -12.74 -0.93
CA SER A 46 -10.48 -13.46 0.33
C SER A 46 -9.13 -13.07 0.93
N ALA A 47 -9.11 -12.75 2.21
CA ALA A 47 -7.89 -12.51 2.96
C ALA A 47 -7.83 -13.48 4.15
N GLU A 48 -6.72 -14.16 4.27
CA GLU A 48 -6.39 -14.99 5.42
C GLU A 48 -5.43 -14.21 6.31
N TYR A 49 -5.65 -14.23 7.62
CA TYR A 49 -4.82 -13.54 8.61
C TYR A 49 -4.13 -14.58 9.48
N GLU A 50 -2.81 -14.47 9.62
CA GLU A 50 -2.01 -15.34 10.48
C GLU A 50 -2.34 -15.11 11.96
N VAL A 51 -2.61 -13.86 12.33
CA VAL A 51 -3.04 -13.42 13.66
C VAL A 51 -4.06 -12.30 13.53
N ASP A 52 -4.79 -12.02 14.61
CA ASP A 52 -5.62 -10.80 14.67
C ASP A 52 -4.71 -9.56 14.73
N VAL A 53 -4.95 -8.60 13.83
CA VAL A 53 -4.12 -7.40 13.66
C VAL A 53 -4.87 -6.17 14.15
N ASP A 54 -4.29 -5.50 15.14
CA ASP A 54 -4.81 -4.22 15.64
C ASP A 54 -4.43 -3.05 14.73
N PHE A 55 -5.24 -2.77 13.73
CA PHE A 55 -5.07 -1.65 12.80
C PHE A 55 -5.31 -0.26 13.41
N SER A 56 -5.62 -0.14 14.70
CA SER A 56 -5.71 1.14 15.37
C SER A 56 -4.32 1.75 15.67
N LYS A 57 -3.29 0.92 15.68
CA LYS A 57 -1.89 1.31 15.88
C LYS A 57 -1.20 1.56 14.54
N PRO A 58 -0.34 2.57 14.44
CA PRO A 58 0.42 2.83 13.23
C PRO A 58 1.43 1.71 12.95
N MET A 59 1.57 1.34 11.69
CA MET A 59 2.51 0.33 11.22
C MET A 59 2.97 0.62 9.79
N ILE A 60 4.06 0.04 9.37
CA ILE A 60 4.47 0.06 7.96
C ILE A 60 3.99 -1.23 7.29
N ILE A 61 3.03 -1.11 6.39
CA ILE A 61 2.44 -2.22 5.66
C ILE A 61 3.21 -2.38 4.35
N VAL A 62 3.82 -3.55 4.18
CA VAL A 62 4.59 -3.88 2.98
C VAL A 62 3.97 -5.05 2.24
N ALA A 63 3.92 -4.99 0.93
CA ALA A 63 3.38 -6.07 0.11
C ALA A 63 4.21 -6.25 -1.17
N ASN A 64 4.14 -7.44 -1.77
CA ASN A 64 4.61 -7.67 -3.14
C ASN A 64 3.73 -6.89 -4.13
N HIS A 65 4.29 -6.50 -5.27
CA HIS A 65 3.56 -5.68 -6.26
C HIS A 65 3.58 -6.33 -7.64
N THR A 66 2.45 -6.92 -8.02
CA THR A 66 2.34 -7.75 -9.21
C THR A 66 1.21 -7.33 -10.16
N SER A 67 0.29 -6.47 -9.68
CA SER A 67 -0.94 -6.13 -10.39
C SER A 67 -1.48 -4.76 -10.01
N TYR A 68 -2.24 -4.14 -10.89
CA TYR A 68 -3.07 -2.97 -10.54
C TYR A 68 -4.17 -3.30 -9.53
N LEU A 69 -4.52 -4.58 -9.31
CA LEU A 69 -5.48 -5.01 -8.29
C LEU A 69 -4.91 -4.97 -6.87
N ASP A 70 -3.58 -4.91 -6.69
CA ASP A 70 -2.94 -4.95 -5.37
C ASP A 70 -3.36 -3.76 -4.51
N THR A 71 -3.29 -2.54 -5.07
CA THR A 71 -3.62 -1.30 -4.34
C THR A 71 -5.10 -1.21 -3.93
N PRO A 72 -6.09 -1.49 -4.79
CA PRO A 72 -7.48 -1.55 -4.31
C PRO A 72 -7.73 -2.70 -3.36
N LEU A 73 -7.09 -3.88 -3.52
CA LEU A 73 -7.27 -4.99 -2.59
C LEU A 73 -6.77 -4.65 -1.19
N ILE A 74 -5.60 -4.03 -1.06
CA ILE A 74 -5.09 -3.64 0.26
C ILE A 74 -6.04 -2.66 0.97
N CYS A 75 -6.68 -1.74 0.24
CA CYS A 75 -7.67 -0.81 0.80
C CYS A 75 -8.92 -1.51 1.35
N THR A 76 -9.21 -2.76 0.95
CA THR A 76 -10.39 -3.50 1.40
C THR A 76 -10.11 -4.42 2.58
N ILE A 77 -8.87 -4.89 2.72
CA ILE A 77 -8.46 -5.87 3.73
C ILE A 77 -7.82 -5.25 4.98
N ILE A 78 -7.47 -3.97 4.93
CA ILE A 78 -6.95 -3.25 6.10
C ILE A 78 -7.97 -2.24 6.61
N SER A 79 -7.79 -1.80 7.84
CA SER A 79 -8.59 -0.74 8.46
C SER A 79 -7.70 0.33 9.11
N GLY A 80 -8.29 1.26 9.86
CA GLY A 80 -7.52 2.33 10.50
C GLY A 80 -7.16 3.48 9.57
N ASN A 81 -6.26 4.33 10.03
CA ASN A 81 -5.76 5.46 9.28
C ASN A 81 -4.50 5.07 8.51
N TYR A 82 -4.48 5.31 7.23
CA TYR A 82 -3.31 5.01 6.41
C TYR A 82 -3.13 5.99 5.26
N HIS A 83 -1.93 6.04 4.75
CA HIS A 83 -1.57 6.74 3.53
C HIS A 83 -0.63 5.87 2.68
N PHE A 84 -0.61 6.16 1.38
CA PHE A 84 0.34 5.54 0.46
C PHE A 84 1.54 6.44 0.24
N MET A 85 2.69 5.82 -0.04
CA MET A 85 3.83 6.50 -0.65
C MET A 85 3.99 6.00 -2.07
N GLY A 86 3.88 6.90 -3.04
CA GLY A 86 3.90 6.54 -4.46
C GLY A 86 4.71 7.51 -5.32
N LYS A 87 4.91 7.16 -6.59
CA LYS A 87 5.68 7.97 -7.54
C LYS A 87 5.02 9.33 -7.78
N VAL A 88 5.82 10.38 -7.90
CA VAL A 88 5.34 11.76 -8.17
C VAL A 88 4.50 11.86 -9.44
N GLU A 89 4.73 10.99 -10.44
CA GLU A 89 3.96 10.94 -11.68
C GLU A 89 2.48 10.60 -11.45
N LEU A 90 2.11 9.99 -10.31
CA LEU A 90 0.73 9.73 -9.95
C LEU A 90 -0.08 11.02 -9.77
N LEU A 91 0.56 12.16 -9.54
CA LEU A 91 -0.08 13.47 -9.56
C LEU A 91 -0.66 13.85 -10.94
N LYS A 92 -0.21 13.21 -12.01
CA LYS A 92 -0.77 13.40 -13.38
C LYS A 92 -2.03 12.57 -13.60
N ASN A 93 -2.28 11.56 -12.77
CA ASN A 93 -3.48 10.73 -12.88
C ASN A 93 -4.69 11.48 -12.30
N PRO A 94 -5.77 11.73 -13.07
CA PRO A 94 -6.90 12.55 -12.64
C PRO A 94 -7.66 11.97 -11.44
N VAL A 95 -7.62 10.65 -11.23
CA VAL A 95 -8.26 9.97 -10.10
C VAL A 95 -7.38 10.03 -8.85
N LEU A 96 -6.08 9.73 -9.00
CA LEU A 96 -5.15 9.64 -7.87
C LEU A 96 -4.63 11.00 -7.41
N LYS A 97 -4.66 12.01 -8.28
CA LYS A 97 -4.17 13.37 -8.01
C LYS A 97 -4.71 13.93 -6.69
N LEU A 98 -6.01 13.79 -6.44
CA LEU A 98 -6.64 14.29 -5.22
C LEU A 98 -5.97 13.72 -3.96
N PHE A 99 -5.73 12.41 -3.94
CA PHE A 99 -5.13 11.75 -2.78
C PHE A 99 -3.66 12.13 -2.60
N PHE A 100 -2.87 12.17 -3.69
CA PHE A 100 -1.45 12.55 -3.64
C PHE A 100 -1.21 14.05 -3.43
N GLN A 101 -2.23 14.89 -3.58
CA GLN A 101 -2.19 16.30 -3.17
C GLN A 101 -2.61 16.51 -1.71
N THR A 102 -3.16 15.51 -1.03
CA THR A 102 -3.76 15.68 0.30
C THR A 102 -3.24 14.68 1.33
N ILE A 103 -3.63 13.42 1.25
CA ILE A 103 -3.36 12.41 2.27
C ILE A 103 -2.15 11.53 1.94
N ASP A 104 -1.95 11.17 0.65
CA ASP A 104 -0.85 10.32 0.21
C ASP A 104 0.42 11.13 -0.04
N VAL A 105 1.57 10.49 0.02
CA VAL A 105 2.87 11.15 -0.10
C VAL A 105 3.51 10.85 -1.45
N PRO A 106 3.59 11.82 -2.36
CA PRO A 106 4.32 11.64 -3.61
C PRO A 106 5.83 11.67 -3.39
N VAL A 107 6.58 10.81 -4.06
CA VAL A 107 8.03 10.74 -4.00
C VAL A 107 8.65 10.86 -5.39
N ASP A 108 9.51 11.83 -5.56
CA ASP A 108 10.41 11.92 -6.71
C ASP A 108 11.72 11.19 -6.39
N ARG A 109 11.87 10.00 -6.98
CA ARG A 109 13.03 9.12 -6.73
C ARG A 109 14.29 9.56 -7.48
N SER A 110 14.16 10.44 -8.45
CA SER A 110 15.31 11.02 -9.18
C SER A 110 15.97 12.15 -8.39
N ASN A 111 15.26 12.72 -7.41
CA ASN A 111 15.72 13.82 -6.59
C ASN A 111 15.91 13.40 -5.12
N ARG A 112 17.15 13.32 -4.65
CA ARG A 112 17.48 12.89 -3.27
C ARG A 112 16.86 13.80 -2.21
N ILE A 113 16.83 15.11 -2.44
CA ILE A 113 16.27 16.08 -1.48
C ILE A 113 14.75 15.91 -1.41
N ALA A 114 14.07 15.75 -2.55
CA ALA A 114 12.63 15.52 -2.60
C ALA A 114 12.27 14.17 -1.94
N SER A 115 13.05 13.11 -2.20
CA SER A 115 12.88 11.82 -1.54
C SER A 115 13.04 11.91 -0.02
N TYR A 116 14.03 12.64 0.47
CA TYR A 116 14.20 12.85 1.91
C TYR A 116 13.04 13.62 2.53
N ARG A 117 12.55 14.68 1.88
CA ARG A 117 11.36 15.43 2.35
C ARG A 117 10.11 14.53 2.39
N ALA A 118 9.93 13.66 1.39
CA ALA A 118 8.82 12.70 1.37
C ALA A 118 8.91 11.73 2.56
N LEU A 119 10.10 11.20 2.87
CA LEU A 119 10.30 10.32 4.04
C LEU A 119 10.02 11.06 5.36
N LYS A 120 10.46 12.31 5.50
CA LYS A 120 10.14 13.12 6.69
C LYS A 120 8.64 13.35 6.85
N LYS A 121 7.93 13.60 5.74
CA LYS A 121 6.47 13.73 5.77
C LYS A 121 5.77 12.43 6.19
N VAL A 122 6.27 11.29 5.73
CA VAL A 122 5.77 9.97 6.15
C VAL A 122 6.02 9.75 7.64
N GLU A 123 7.21 10.05 8.15
CA GLU A 123 7.55 9.98 9.57
C GLU A 123 6.58 10.81 10.44
N GLU A 124 6.34 12.08 10.05
CA GLU A 124 5.34 12.93 10.72
C GLU A 124 3.94 12.29 10.73
N ASN A 125 3.51 11.68 9.61
CA ASN A 125 2.20 11.03 9.53
C ASN A 125 2.14 9.78 10.44
N ILE A 126 3.21 9.00 10.53
CA ILE A 126 3.29 7.86 11.45
C ILE A 126 3.13 8.33 12.90
N HIS A 127 3.81 9.40 13.30
CA HIS A 127 3.66 9.98 14.65
C HIS A 127 2.26 10.54 14.92
N LYS A 128 1.48 10.85 13.88
CA LYS A 128 0.06 11.23 13.98
C LYS A 128 -0.89 10.02 14.00
N GLY A 129 -0.36 8.79 14.02
CA GLY A 129 -1.15 7.56 14.07
C GLY A 129 -1.58 7.02 12.71
N PHE A 130 -0.93 7.42 11.60
CA PHE A 130 -1.19 6.87 10.28
C PHE A 130 -0.24 5.74 9.96
N SER A 131 -0.76 4.62 9.49
CA SER A 131 0.05 3.57 8.87
C SER A 131 0.54 4.00 7.47
N LEU A 132 1.73 3.55 7.11
CA LEU A 132 2.25 3.70 5.75
C LEU A 132 2.01 2.43 4.96
N ILE A 133 1.51 2.54 3.74
CA ILE A 133 1.46 1.43 2.78
C ILE A 133 2.46 1.69 1.66
N LEU A 134 3.31 0.73 1.40
CA LEU A 134 4.24 0.79 0.29
C LEU A 134 4.59 -0.59 -0.27
N TYR A 135 5.11 -0.58 -1.49
CA TYR A 135 5.66 -1.74 -2.17
C TYR A 135 7.18 -1.61 -2.17
N PRO A 136 7.93 -2.44 -1.41
CA PRO A 136 9.36 -2.24 -1.20
C PRO A 136 10.19 -2.44 -2.47
N GLU A 137 9.68 -3.18 -3.46
CA GLU A 137 10.28 -3.31 -4.80
C GLU A 137 10.35 -1.97 -5.54
N GLY A 138 9.45 -1.04 -5.19
CA GLY A 138 9.35 0.29 -5.81
C GLY A 138 8.79 0.31 -7.22
N THR A 139 8.45 -0.82 -7.80
CA THR A 139 7.80 -0.99 -9.11
C THR A 139 7.06 -2.31 -9.13
N MET A 140 6.14 -2.49 -10.07
CA MET A 140 5.52 -3.81 -10.27
C MET A 140 6.54 -4.81 -10.80
N SER A 141 6.47 -6.05 -10.32
CA SER A 141 7.29 -7.15 -10.82
C SER A 141 7.08 -7.33 -12.34
N LYS A 142 8.17 -7.57 -13.05
CA LYS A 142 8.13 -7.89 -14.49
C LYS A 142 7.79 -9.36 -14.74
N ASN A 143 8.12 -10.24 -13.80
CA ASN A 143 7.95 -11.68 -13.89
C ASN A 143 7.20 -12.25 -12.68
N PRO A 144 5.92 -11.85 -12.43
CA PRO A 144 5.19 -12.34 -11.28
C PRO A 144 4.99 -13.87 -11.36
N PRO A 145 5.05 -14.58 -10.23
CA PRO A 145 5.05 -14.10 -8.85
C PRO A 145 6.41 -13.67 -8.28
N GLU A 146 7.49 -13.71 -9.05
CA GLU A 146 8.82 -13.32 -8.57
C GLU A 146 8.83 -11.87 -8.11
N MET A 147 9.43 -11.63 -6.93
CA MET A 147 9.61 -10.29 -6.39
C MET A 147 10.97 -9.73 -6.81
N GLY A 148 11.02 -8.43 -7.07
CA GLY A 148 12.26 -7.70 -7.26
C GLY A 148 12.98 -7.41 -5.93
N GLU A 149 14.18 -6.82 -6.04
CA GLU A 149 14.96 -6.41 -4.87
C GLU A 149 14.24 -5.34 -4.05
N PHE A 150 14.30 -5.47 -2.73
CA PHE A 150 13.68 -4.52 -1.81
C PHE A 150 14.59 -3.32 -1.56
N LYS A 151 14.00 -2.14 -1.53
CA LYS A 151 14.66 -0.88 -1.20
C LYS A 151 14.68 -0.68 0.31
N ALA A 152 15.83 -0.33 0.87
CA ALA A 152 16.04 -0.19 2.31
C ALA A 152 15.17 0.90 3.00
N GLY A 153 14.57 1.82 2.23
CA GLY A 153 13.87 2.98 2.78
C GLY A 153 12.71 2.65 3.72
N ALA A 154 11.92 1.61 3.41
CA ALA A 154 10.80 1.17 4.26
C ALA A 154 11.28 0.63 5.60
N PHE A 155 12.32 -0.20 5.57
CA PHE A 155 12.86 -0.88 6.73
C PHE A 155 13.56 0.12 7.66
N LYS A 156 14.36 1.03 7.08
CA LYS A 156 14.97 2.13 7.82
C LYS A 156 13.91 2.99 8.52
N LEU A 157 12.85 3.36 7.81
CA LEU A 157 11.77 4.16 8.39
C LEU A 157 11.07 3.42 9.55
N ALA A 158 10.85 2.11 9.45
CA ALA A 158 10.26 1.30 10.52
C ALA A 158 11.13 1.32 11.78
N VAL A 159 12.44 1.13 11.61
CA VAL A 159 13.41 1.17 12.72
C VAL A 159 13.50 2.59 13.32
N ASP A 160 13.57 3.63 12.49
CA ASP A 160 13.66 5.03 12.94
C ASP A 160 12.38 5.45 13.72
N THR A 161 11.21 4.98 13.31
CA THR A 161 9.91 5.31 13.95
C THR A 161 9.47 4.30 15.01
N LYS A 162 10.19 3.18 15.16
CA LYS A 162 9.89 2.08 16.10
C LYS A 162 8.48 1.50 15.95
N VAL A 163 7.95 1.48 14.73
CA VAL A 163 6.64 0.87 14.43
C VAL A 163 6.82 -0.47 13.75
N PRO A 164 5.94 -1.45 14.01
CA PRO A 164 6.05 -2.77 13.40
C PRO A 164 5.85 -2.73 11.88
N ILE A 165 6.41 -3.72 11.20
CA ILE A 165 6.14 -3.97 9.79
C ILE A 165 5.11 -5.08 9.67
N LEU A 166 4.06 -4.83 8.89
CA LEU A 166 3.03 -5.83 8.54
C LEU A 166 3.24 -6.30 7.10
N PRO A 167 3.73 -7.52 6.86
CA PRO A 167 3.83 -8.08 5.53
C PRO A 167 2.48 -8.59 5.02
N ILE A 168 2.17 -8.34 3.74
CA ILE A 168 0.96 -8.85 3.07
C ILE A 168 1.36 -9.47 1.73
N SER A 169 1.07 -10.76 1.53
CA SER A 169 1.31 -11.44 0.25
C SER A 169 0.05 -11.45 -0.62
N PHE A 170 0.16 -10.89 -1.83
CA PHE A 170 -0.88 -11.03 -2.87
C PHE A 170 -0.56 -12.26 -3.73
N LEU A 171 -1.43 -13.26 -3.67
CA LEU A 171 -1.12 -14.61 -4.15
C LEU A 171 -1.36 -14.80 -5.65
N ASN A 172 -2.36 -14.11 -6.22
CA ASN A 172 -2.82 -14.41 -7.57
C ASN A 172 -3.34 -13.22 -8.38
N ASN A 173 -3.20 -12.00 -7.90
CA ASN A 173 -3.71 -10.80 -8.57
C ASN A 173 -3.18 -10.66 -10.00
N TYR A 174 -1.90 -11.01 -10.24
CA TYR A 174 -1.27 -10.99 -11.55
C TYR A 174 -1.92 -11.96 -12.57
N LYS A 175 -2.56 -13.03 -12.09
CA LYS A 175 -3.31 -13.98 -12.93
C LYS A 175 -4.64 -13.40 -13.39
N LEU A 176 -5.21 -12.48 -12.61
CA LEU A 176 -6.51 -11.86 -12.87
C LEU A 176 -6.34 -10.58 -13.71
N MET A 177 -5.34 -9.76 -13.40
CA MET A 177 -4.99 -8.55 -14.16
C MET A 177 -3.47 -8.34 -14.12
N LYS A 178 -2.83 -8.34 -15.28
CA LYS A 178 -1.38 -8.10 -15.39
C LYS A 178 -1.02 -6.66 -15.05
N GLY A 179 0.23 -6.43 -14.63
CA GLY A 179 0.79 -5.10 -14.31
C GLY A 179 0.83 -4.11 -15.48
N SER A 180 0.58 -4.54 -16.69
CA SER A 180 0.37 -3.70 -17.88
C SER A 180 -1.09 -3.24 -18.06
N GLY A 181 -1.95 -3.53 -17.08
CA GLY A 181 -3.35 -3.09 -17.03
C GLY A 181 -4.23 -3.76 -18.07
N LEU A 182 -5.25 -3.04 -18.51
CA LEU A 182 -6.27 -3.54 -19.45
C LEU A 182 -5.73 -3.89 -20.85
N LYS A 183 -4.49 -3.51 -21.17
CA LYS A 183 -3.90 -3.82 -22.49
C LYS A 183 -3.87 -5.32 -22.80
N TYR A 184 -3.71 -6.16 -21.76
CA TYR A 184 -3.68 -7.63 -21.89
C TYR A 184 -4.93 -8.30 -21.33
N GLY A 185 -5.98 -7.50 -21.08
CA GLY A 185 -7.24 -7.97 -20.53
C GLY A 185 -7.21 -8.18 -19.01
N SER A 186 -8.38 -8.44 -18.50
CA SER A 186 -8.61 -8.85 -17.11
C SER A 186 -9.54 -10.06 -17.11
N ARG A 187 -9.44 -10.88 -16.05
CA ARG A 187 -10.30 -12.06 -15.89
C ARG A 187 -11.04 -11.91 -14.57
N PRO A 188 -12.36 -12.11 -14.54
CA PRO A 188 -13.10 -12.23 -13.28
C PRO A 188 -12.51 -13.30 -12.39
N GLY A 189 -12.65 -13.15 -11.08
CA GLY A 189 -12.17 -14.17 -10.16
C GLY A 189 -12.00 -13.68 -8.73
N ILE A 190 -11.44 -14.58 -7.90
CA ILE A 190 -11.21 -14.33 -6.48
C ILE A 190 -9.76 -13.90 -6.29
N MET A 191 -9.55 -12.65 -5.87
CA MET A 191 -8.27 -12.15 -5.41
C MET A 191 -7.96 -12.75 -4.03
N ARG A 192 -6.73 -13.19 -3.82
CA ARG A 192 -6.34 -13.82 -2.56
C ARG A 192 -5.15 -13.08 -1.96
N ALA A 193 -5.27 -12.77 -0.67
CA ALA A 193 -4.20 -12.18 0.11
C ALA A 193 -3.95 -12.98 1.39
N PHE A 194 -2.71 -12.97 1.85
CA PHE A 194 -2.32 -13.49 3.15
C PHE A 194 -1.69 -12.37 3.96
N VAL A 195 -2.25 -12.08 5.13
CA VAL A 195 -1.77 -11.06 6.07
C VAL A 195 -0.96 -11.78 7.13
N HIS A 196 0.36 -11.56 7.10
CA HIS A 196 1.28 -12.17 8.06
C HIS A 196 1.20 -11.47 9.42
N LYS A 197 1.80 -12.08 10.44
CA LYS A 197 1.94 -11.42 11.74
C LYS A 197 2.87 -10.19 11.62
N PRO A 198 2.59 -9.12 12.38
CA PRO A 198 3.50 -7.98 12.44
C PRO A 198 4.89 -8.36 12.96
N ILE A 199 5.92 -7.76 12.40
CA ILE A 199 7.31 -7.94 12.80
C ILE A 199 7.75 -6.68 13.55
N GLU A 200 8.12 -6.84 14.82
CA GLU A 200 8.56 -5.74 15.68
C GLU A 200 9.93 -5.20 15.25
N THR A 201 10.09 -3.88 15.34
CA THR A 201 11.32 -3.19 14.95
C THR A 201 11.93 -2.34 16.07
N SER A 202 11.26 -2.25 17.22
CA SER A 202 11.63 -1.36 18.31
C SER A 202 13.03 -1.58 18.89
N ASN A 203 13.54 -2.82 18.81
CA ASN A 203 14.84 -3.22 19.34
C ASN A 203 15.96 -3.21 18.28
N LEU A 204 15.65 -2.83 17.05
CA LEU A 204 16.61 -2.80 15.95
C LEU A 204 17.26 -1.42 15.84
N SER A 205 18.56 -1.38 15.54
CA SER A 205 19.31 -0.12 15.46
C SER A 205 20.51 -0.15 14.51
N THR A 206 21.04 -1.34 14.19
CA THR A 206 22.25 -1.46 13.39
C THR A 206 21.97 -1.66 11.89
N PRO A 207 22.89 -1.28 10.99
CA PRO A 207 22.75 -1.54 9.56
C PRO A 207 22.60 -3.03 9.22
N GLU A 208 23.27 -3.91 9.97
CA GLU A 208 23.18 -5.36 9.78
C GLU A 208 21.79 -5.89 10.15
N GLU A 209 21.22 -5.43 11.27
CA GLU A 209 19.85 -5.78 11.68
C GLU A 209 18.81 -5.31 10.65
N LEU A 210 19.03 -4.14 10.03
CA LEU A 210 18.16 -3.61 9.00
C LEU A 210 18.21 -4.46 7.72
N GLU A 211 19.40 -4.94 7.33
CA GLU A 211 19.56 -5.86 6.20
C GLU A 211 18.88 -7.20 6.49
N ASN A 212 19.07 -7.76 7.70
CA ASN A 212 18.45 -8.99 8.14
C ASN A 212 16.92 -8.86 8.18
N LEU A 213 16.37 -7.73 8.65
CA LEU A 213 14.95 -7.43 8.62
C LEU A 213 14.40 -7.43 7.18
N SER A 214 15.12 -6.81 6.25
CA SER A 214 14.73 -6.80 4.83
C SER A 214 14.68 -8.20 4.24
N LYS A 215 15.70 -9.04 4.52
CA LYS A 215 15.75 -10.45 4.09
C LYS A 215 14.61 -11.26 4.72
N GLN A 216 14.38 -11.09 6.03
CA GLN A 216 13.30 -11.77 6.74
C GLN A 216 11.94 -11.46 6.10
N ILE A 217 11.66 -10.18 5.82
CA ILE A 217 10.39 -9.78 5.21
C ILE A 217 10.26 -10.31 3.78
N PHE A 218 11.35 -10.31 3.02
CA PHE A 218 11.37 -10.90 1.68
C PHE A 218 10.99 -12.39 1.73
N GLU A 219 11.63 -13.18 2.59
CA GLU A 219 11.32 -14.61 2.73
C GLU A 219 9.91 -14.84 3.31
N THR A 220 9.45 -13.99 4.23
CA THR A 220 8.08 -14.03 4.75
C THR A 220 7.05 -13.85 3.63
N LEU A 221 7.19 -12.83 2.79
CA LEU A 221 6.30 -12.63 1.64
C LEU A 221 6.38 -13.78 0.64
N LYS A 222 7.60 -14.25 0.34
CA LYS A 222 7.87 -15.33 -0.61
C LYS A 222 7.26 -16.67 -0.17
N SER A 223 7.15 -16.91 1.12
CA SER A 223 6.64 -18.17 1.68
C SER A 223 5.21 -18.51 1.26
N LYS A 224 4.47 -17.54 0.73
CA LYS A 224 3.09 -17.70 0.29
C LYS A 224 2.90 -17.51 -1.22
N LEU A 225 3.95 -17.18 -1.98
CA LEU A 225 3.88 -16.98 -3.43
C LEU A 225 4.22 -18.28 -4.16
#